data_25b7231654889362052acc6531678778
#
_entry.id   25b7231654889362052acc6531678778
#
_cell.length_a   1.000
_cell.length_b   1.000
_cell.length_c   1.000
_cell.angle_alpha   90.00
_cell.angle_beta   90.00
_cell.angle_gamma   90.00
#
_symmetry.space_group_name_H-M   'P 1'
#
loop_
_entity.id
_entity.type
_entity.pdbx_description
1 polymer ?
#
loop_
_entity_poly.entity_id
_entity_poly.type
_entity_poly.pdbx_seq_one_letter_code
_entity_poly.pdbx_strand_id
1 'polypeptide(L)'
;MQQFGFLAQRLFNVPLAIHPSKAEVVIASLSERLGISHIQRASMMEDDYDDDYEFSSQSRQPKLGYDVVGGIGIIQIEGTLVQKLGSLKPYSGMTGYNGIRQNLYAAVNDSRVKAILLDICSPGGEVAGCFDLVDAIYQLRGKKPIWAVLNEYAYSAGYAIASAADYITVPRTGGVGSIGVITMHMDMSKAIENEGLKVTFINYGKRKTDGASELELAPEALARIQSDINQMGELFVNTVARNRNIDAEKVKSTEAATYLGQNGVDLGLADAVMAPDAAFAALYEKIK
;
A
#
# COMPACT_ATOMS: atom_id res chain seq x y z
N MET A 1 -4.42 -24.35 -9.41
CA MET A 1 -5.41 -24.08 -8.33
C MET A 1 -4.81 -23.52 -7.02
N GLN A 2 -3.51 -23.73 -6.69
CA GLN A 2 -2.94 -23.32 -5.41
C GLN A 2 -2.57 -21.82 -5.24
N GLN A 3 -2.33 -21.06 -6.32
CA GLN A 3 -1.88 -19.66 -6.21
C GLN A 3 -2.99 -18.65 -5.85
N PHE A 4 -4.23 -18.95 -6.12
CA PHE A 4 -5.35 -18.01 -5.94
C PHE A 4 -5.94 -18.01 -4.54
N GLY A 5 -5.90 -19.14 -3.84
CA GLY A 5 -6.27 -19.19 -2.42
C GLY A 5 -5.43 -18.26 -1.55
N PHE A 6 -4.14 -18.09 -1.90
CA PHE A 6 -3.24 -17.18 -1.19
C PHE A 6 -3.59 -15.70 -1.40
N LEU A 7 -4.01 -15.31 -2.60
CA LEU A 7 -4.46 -13.94 -2.87
C LEU A 7 -5.79 -13.63 -2.18
N ALA A 8 -6.73 -14.58 -2.19
CA ALA A 8 -8.01 -14.42 -1.49
C ALA A 8 -7.80 -14.25 0.03
N GLN A 9 -6.88 -15.00 0.63
CA GLN A 9 -6.53 -14.87 2.06
C GLN A 9 -5.94 -13.49 2.41
N ARG A 10 -5.34 -12.78 1.45
CA ARG A 10 -4.80 -11.43 1.64
C ARG A 10 -5.80 -10.31 1.39
N LEU A 11 -6.98 -10.64 0.88
CA LEU A 11 -8.00 -9.66 0.50
C LEU A 11 -9.20 -9.66 1.46
N PHE A 12 -9.69 -10.84 1.84
CA PHE A 12 -10.88 -10.97 2.66
C PHE A 12 -10.54 -11.14 4.14
N ASN A 13 -11.31 -10.47 5.00
CA ASN A 13 -11.17 -10.49 6.46
C ASN A 13 -9.77 -10.04 6.97
N VAL A 14 -9.07 -9.24 6.18
CA VAL A 14 -7.76 -8.66 6.52
C VAL A 14 -7.89 -7.14 6.45
N PRO A 15 -7.34 -6.38 7.40
CA PRO A 15 -7.32 -4.93 7.32
C PRO A 15 -6.44 -4.45 6.16
N LEU A 16 -7.02 -3.59 5.31
CA LEU A 16 -6.38 -3.03 4.13
C LEU A 16 -6.39 -1.50 4.20
N ALA A 17 -5.26 -0.91 3.93
CA ALA A 17 -5.08 0.49 3.64
C ALA A 17 -4.85 0.63 2.13
N ILE A 18 -5.91 0.39 1.33
CA ILE A 18 -5.91 0.38 -0.14
C ILE A 18 -7.04 1.25 -0.69
N HIS A 19 -6.78 1.92 -1.81
CA HIS A 19 -7.81 2.70 -2.50
C HIS A 19 -8.90 1.76 -3.07
N PRO A 20 -10.21 2.06 -2.87
CA PRO A 20 -11.32 1.16 -3.22
C PRO A 20 -11.32 0.68 -4.66
N SER A 21 -11.03 1.54 -5.65
CA SER A 21 -11.01 1.16 -7.06
C SER A 21 -9.98 0.04 -7.36
N LYS A 22 -8.87 -0.01 -6.61
CA LYS A 22 -7.89 -1.09 -6.77
C LYS A 22 -8.37 -2.38 -6.11
N ALA A 23 -9.06 -2.29 -4.97
CA ALA A 23 -9.69 -3.44 -4.34
C ALA A 23 -10.74 -4.07 -5.28
N GLU A 24 -11.55 -3.26 -5.96
CA GLU A 24 -12.53 -3.72 -6.97
C GLU A 24 -11.85 -4.48 -8.12
N VAL A 25 -10.74 -3.96 -8.67
CA VAL A 25 -9.98 -4.64 -9.73
C VAL A 25 -9.46 -6.01 -9.27
N VAL A 26 -8.94 -6.10 -8.04
CA VAL A 26 -8.45 -7.35 -7.47
C VAL A 26 -9.60 -8.34 -7.27
N ILE A 27 -10.74 -7.89 -6.75
CA ILE A 27 -11.94 -8.71 -6.59
C ILE A 27 -12.45 -9.20 -7.94
N ALA A 28 -12.55 -8.31 -8.95
CA ALA A 28 -13.00 -8.66 -10.27
C ALA A 28 -12.11 -9.71 -10.95
N SER A 29 -10.78 -9.58 -10.82
CA SER A 29 -9.83 -10.57 -11.36
C SER A 29 -9.89 -11.93 -10.66
N LEU A 30 -10.37 -11.97 -9.41
CA LEU A 30 -10.56 -13.23 -8.68
C LEU A 30 -11.97 -13.83 -8.86
N SER A 31 -12.98 -13.04 -9.26
CA SER A 31 -14.39 -13.43 -9.27
C SER A 31 -14.68 -14.65 -10.13
N GLU A 32 -14.12 -14.72 -11.35
CA GLU A 32 -14.28 -15.88 -12.25
C GLU A 32 -13.69 -17.17 -11.63
N ARG A 33 -12.67 -17.04 -10.81
CA ARG A 33 -11.93 -18.15 -10.22
C ARG A 33 -12.47 -18.59 -8.86
N LEU A 34 -13.27 -17.68 -8.22
CA LEU A 34 -14.01 -17.97 -7.00
C LEU A 34 -15.45 -18.45 -7.29
N GLY A 35 -15.82 -18.62 -8.58
CA GLY A 35 -17.17 -19.05 -8.99
C GLY A 35 -18.23 -17.95 -8.87
N ILE A 36 -17.84 -16.68 -8.74
CA ILE A 36 -18.75 -15.54 -8.63
C ILE A 36 -19.01 -14.99 -10.04
N SER A 37 -19.98 -15.57 -10.75
CA SER A 37 -20.20 -15.37 -12.20
C SER A 37 -20.90 -14.07 -12.61
N HIS A 38 -21.19 -13.12 -11.71
CA HIS A 38 -22.05 -11.97 -12.01
C HIS A 38 -21.49 -10.57 -11.69
N ILE A 39 -20.18 -10.39 -11.60
CA ILE A 39 -19.60 -9.03 -11.58
C ILE A 39 -19.25 -8.63 -13.01
N GLN A 40 -20.00 -7.68 -13.58
CA GLN A 40 -19.75 -7.16 -14.93
C GLN A 40 -18.34 -6.58 -15.04
N ARG A 41 -17.59 -7.03 -16.05
CA ARG A 41 -16.26 -6.54 -16.41
C ARG A 41 -16.30 -5.05 -16.74
N ALA A 42 -15.59 -4.23 -15.99
CA ALA A 42 -14.98 -3.05 -16.55
C ALA A 42 -13.82 -3.52 -17.43
N SER A 43 -13.78 -3.06 -18.67
CA SER A 43 -12.85 -3.52 -19.71
C SER A 43 -11.39 -3.45 -19.22
N MET A 44 -10.78 -4.61 -19.00
CA MET A 44 -9.33 -4.71 -18.83
C MET A 44 -8.68 -4.75 -20.22
N MET A 45 -7.80 -3.81 -20.49
CA MET A 45 -6.77 -3.98 -21.52
C MET A 45 -5.83 -5.08 -21.05
N GLU A 46 -5.73 -6.15 -21.83
CA GLU A 46 -4.70 -7.17 -21.66
C GLU A 46 -3.38 -6.56 -22.11
N ASP A 47 -2.50 -6.25 -21.16
CA ASP A 47 -1.10 -6.03 -21.47
C ASP A 47 -0.42 -7.41 -21.50
N ASP A 48 -0.15 -7.89 -22.72
CA ASP A 48 0.73 -9.02 -22.99
C ASP A 48 2.15 -8.66 -22.55
N TYR A 49 2.58 -9.18 -21.42
CA TYR A 49 3.99 -9.20 -21.05
C TYR A 49 4.57 -10.59 -21.41
N ASP A 50 5.38 -10.60 -22.45
CA ASP A 50 6.22 -11.73 -22.83
C ASP A 50 7.19 -12.10 -21.71
N ASP A 51 7.03 -13.31 -21.19
CA ASP A 51 7.90 -13.96 -20.20
C ASP A 51 9.05 -14.68 -20.93
N ASP A 52 10.09 -13.97 -21.35
CA ASP A 52 11.37 -14.56 -21.73
C ASP A 52 12.50 -14.05 -20.83
N TYR A 53 12.71 -14.70 -19.69
CA TYR A 53 13.92 -14.54 -18.90
C TYR A 53 14.71 -15.86 -18.84
N GLU A 54 15.71 -16.00 -19.73
CA GLU A 54 16.77 -17.00 -19.63
C GLU A 54 17.56 -16.83 -18.34
N PHE A 55 17.64 -17.91 -17.58
CA PHE A 55 18.43 -18.02 -16.36
C PHE A 55 19.88 -18.25 -16.73
N SER A 56 20.68 -17.19 -16.91
CA SER A 56 22.14 -17.31 -17.04
C SER A 56 22.80 -17.15 -15.67
N SER A 57 23.39 -18.26 -15.19
CA SER A 57 24.24 -18.31 -14.00
C SER A 57 25.60 -17.64 -14.25
N GLN A 58 25.67 -16.35 -14.01
CA GLN A 58 26.94 -15.64 -13.82
C GLN A 58 26.96 -15.01 -12.43
N SER A 59 28.08 -15.20 -11.70
CA SER A 59 28.36 -14.64 -10.40
C SER A 59 28.12 -13.14 -10.35
N ARG A 60 26.94 -12.71 -9.86
CA ARG A 60 26.63 -11.31 -9.63
C ARG A 60 26.85 -10.98 -8.16
N GLN A 61 27.67 -9.95 -7.89
CA GLN A 61 27.56 -9.21 -6.62
C GLN A 61 26.08 -8.90 -6.36
N PRO A 62 25.61 -8.97 -5.11
CA PRO A 62 24.21 -8.68 -4.80
C PRO A 62 23.87 -7.30 -5.35
N LYS A 63 23.03 -7.24 -6.39
CA LYS A 63 22.51 -5.98 -6.91
C LYS A 63 21.77 -5.32 -5.77
N LEU A 64 22.20 -4.11 -5.39
CA LEU A 64 21.42 -3.24 -4.50
C LEU A 64 20.01 -3.12 -5.09
N GLY A 65 19.00 -3.20 -4.24
CA GLY A 65 17.60 -3.10 -4.67
C GLY A 65 17.17 -1.66 -5.00
N TYR A 66 18.14 -0.72 -5.13
CA TYR A 66 17.93 0.69 -5.49
C TYR A 66 19.05 1.17 -6.42
N ASP A 67 18.74 2.18 -7.21
CA ASP A 67 19.71 2.84 -8.12
C ASP A 67 20.31 4.06 -7.44
N VAL A 68 21.55 4.43 -7.81
CA VAL A 68 22.21 5.65 -7.33
C VAL A 68 22.52 6.53 -8.54
N VAL A 69 21.85 7.67 -8.63
CA VAL A 69 22.02 8.64 -9.72
C VAL A 69 22.37 9.99 -9.13
N GLY A 70 23.53 10.54 -9.48
CA GLY A 70 23.98 11.86 -8.99
C GLY A 70 24.10 11.97 -7.46
N GLY A 71 24.32 10.87 -6.75
CA GLY A 71 24.33 10.85 -5.30
C GLY A 71 22.94 10.71 -4.66
N ILE A 72 21.89 10.51 -5.44
CA ILE A 72 20.54 10.23 -4.96
C ILE A 72 20.27 8.72 -5.05
N GLY A 73 19.96 8.09 -3.92
CA GLY A 73 19.49 6.70 -3.86
C GLY A 73 17.99 6.64 -4.16
N ILE A 74 17.60 6.00 -5.25
CA ILE A 74 16.20 5.92 -5.72
C ILE A 74 15.61 4.60 -5.30
N ILE A 75 14.58 4.64 -4.45
CA ILE A 75 13.85 3.46 -3.97
C ILE A 75 12.46 3.47 -4.60
N GLN A 76 12.19 2.51 -5.48
CA GLN A 76 10.90 2.37 -6.17
C GLN A 76 9.85 1.74 -5.24
N ILE A 77 8.66 2.34 -5.18
CA ILE A 77 7.50 1.93 -4.37
C ILE A 77 6.27 1.95 -5.27
N GLU A 78 6.01 0.84 -5.93
CA GLU A 78 5.00 0.76 -6.98
C GLU A 78 3.94 -0.29 -6.70
N GLY A 79 2.73 -0.03 -7.18
CA GLY A 79 1.60 -0.96 -7.15
C GLY A 79 1.10 -1.25 -5.73
N THR A 80 0.53 -2.43 -5.53
CA THR A 80 -0.06 -2.85 -4.26
C THR A 80 1.02 -3.19 -3.23
N LEU A 81 0.91 -2.63 -2.04
CA LEU A 81 1.88 -2.82 -0.96
C LEU A 81 1.50 -4.02 -0.09
N VAL A 82 2.47 -4.86 0.20
CA VAL A 82 2.26 -6.09 0.99
C VAL A 82 3.32 -6.22 2.09
N GLN A 83 2.97 -6.92 3.17
CA GLN A 83 3.85 -7.05 4.33
C GLN A 83 5.22 -7.65 3.97
N LYS A 84 5.20 -8.75 3.21
CA LYS A 84 6.42 -9.45 2.78
C LYS A 84 6.27 -9.93 1.35
N LEU A 85 7.29 -9.65 0.54
CA LEU A 85 7.46 -10.21 -0.78
C LEU A 85 8.87 -10.81 -0.84
N GLY A 86 9.03 -12.01 -1.39
CA GLY A 86 10.32 -12.71 -1.46
C GLY A 86 11.35 -12.04 -2.40
N SER A 87 10.99 -10.92 -3.05
CA SER A 87 11.82 -10.14 -3.97
C SER A 87 12.02 -8.72 -3.46
N LEU A 88 13.21 -8.16 -3.73
CA LEU A 88 13.56 -6.75 -3.44
C LEU A 88 13.05 -5.78 -4.52
N LYS A 89 12.57 -6.29 -5.65
CA LYS A 89 12.01 -5.49 -6.74
C LYS A 89 10.50 -5.68 -6.83
N PRO A 90 9.76 -4.66 -7.28
CA PRO A 90 8.35 -4.83 -7.62
C PRO A 90 8.19 -6.02 -8.58
N TYR A 91 7.32 -6.95 -8.21
CA TYR A 91 7.03 -8.12 -9.03
C TYR A 91 5.51 -8.29 -9.13
N SER A 92 5.01 -8.51 -10.34
CA SER A 92 3.56 -8.69 -10.55
C SER A 92 2.71 -7.54 -9.99
N GLY A 93 3.20 -6.27 -10.06
CA GLY A 93 2.47 -5.08 -9.57
C GLY A 93 2.35 -4.99 -8.05
N MET A 94 3.25 -5.64 -7.30
CA MET A 94 3.30 -5.59 -5.83
C MET A 94 4.70 -5.20 -5.33
N THR A 95 4.75 -4.47 -4.20
CA THR A 95 5.99 -4.11 -3.51
C THR A 95 5.90 -4.51 -2.03
N GLY A 96 6.92 -5.20 -1.52
CA GLY A 96 6.97 -5.65 -0.12
C GLY A 96 7.58 -4.58 0.81
N TYR A 97 6.95 -4.32 1.97
CA TYR A 97 7.50 -3.42 3.00
C TYR A 97 8.88 -3.85 3.49
N ASN A 98 9.14 -5.15 3.55
CA ASN A 98 10.45 -5.67 3.92
C ASN A 98 11.55 -5.27 2.93
N GLY A 99 11.25 -5.26 1.63
CA GLY A 99 12.19 -4.83 0.58
C GLY A 99 12.47 -3.33 0.65
N ILE A 100 11.41 -2.50 0.83
CA ILE A 100 11.55 -1.05 1.00
C ILE A 100 12.45 -0.75 2.21
N ARG A 101 12.18 -1.40 3.36
CA ARG A 101 12.96 -1.22 4.59
C ARG A 101 14.43 -1.58 4.40
N GLN A 102 14.72 -2.70 3.75
CA GLN A 102 16.08 -3.15 3.48
C GLN A 102 16.83 -2.15 2.60
N ASN A 103 16.20 -1.67 1.52
CA ASN A 103 16.77 -0.67 0.63
C ASN A 103 17.01 0.66 1.34
N LEU A 104 16.08 1.09 2.19
CA LEU A 104 16.20 2.31 2.97
C LEU A 104 17.42 2.28 3.90
N TYR A 105 17.58 1.21 4.69
CA TYR A 105 18.74 1.07 5.57
C TYR A 105 20.05 0.95 4.78
N ALA A 106 20.06 0.27 3.65
CA ALA A 106 21.22 0.19 2.78
C ALA A 106 21.59 1.56 2.22
N ALA A 107 20.62 2.33 1.69
CA ALA A 107 20.83 3.66 1.14
C ALA A 107 21.31 4.68 2.20
N VAL A 108 20.79 4.62 3.41
CA VAL A 108 21.23 5.48 4.52
C VAL A 108 22.70 5.24 4.87
N ASN A 109 23.16 3.98 4.80
CA ASN A 109 24.55 3.61 5.14
C ASN A 109 25.50 3.62 3.94
N ASP A 110 25.02 3.83 2.72
CA ASP A 110 25.86 3.91 1.51
C ASP A 110 26.53 5.28 1.39
N SER A 111 27.85 5.33 1.42
CA SER A 111 28.64 6.58 1.30
C SER A 111 28.46 7.31 -0.02
N ARG A 112 28.03 6.61 -1.08
CA ARG A 112 27.75 7.21 -2.40
C ARG A 112 26.42 7.97 -2.42
N VAL A 113 25.53 7.69 -1.46
CA VAL A 113 24.18 8.28 -1.36
C VAL A 113 24.23 9.50 -0.44
N LYS A 114 23.90 10.67 -0.97
CA LYS A 114 23.79 11.94 -0.24
C LYS A 114 22.34 12.28 0.13
N ALA A 115 21.36 11.81 -0.67
CA ALA A 115 19.94 11.94 -0.42
C ALA A 115 19.19 10.67 -0.88
N ILE A 116 17.98 10.46 -0.36
CA ILE A 116 17.10 9.34 -0.70
C ILE A 116 15.85 9.91 -1.37
N LEU A 117 15.48 9.32 -2.50
CA LEU A 117 14.25 9.59 -3.22
C LEU A 117 13.38 8.33 -3.15
N LEU A 118 12.23 8.45 -2.50
CA LEU A 118 11.18 7.45 -2.54
C LEU A 118 10.32 7.76 -3.78
N ASP A 119 10.47 6.94 -4.81
CA ASP A 119 9.74 7.05 -6.07
C ASP A 119 8.43 6.28 -5.94
N ILE A 120 7.31 7.00 -5.77
CA ILE A 120 6.05 6.39 -5.33
C ILE A 120 4.97 6.51 -6.40
N CYS A 121 4.39 5.35 -6.76
CA CYS A 121 3.13 5.24 -7.49
C CYS A 121 2.32 4.07 -6.94
N SER A 122 1.49 4.31 -5.91
CA SER A 122 0.85 3.23 -5.16
C SER A 122 -0.57 3.57 -4.69
N PRO A 123 -1.55 2.67 -4.92
CA PRO A 123 -2.91 2.79 -4.38
C PRO A 123 -3.01 2.38 -2.89
N GLY A 124 -1.91 1.96 -2.28
CA GLY A 124 -1.89 1.40 -0.94
C GLY A 124 -1.76 -0.12 -0.90
N GLY A 125 -2.18 -0.75 0.19
CA GLY A 125 -2.05 -2.19 0.38
C GLY A 125 -2.41 -2.68 1.78
N GLU A 126 -1.68 -3.68 2.29
CA GLU A 126 -1.92 -4.26 3.61
C GLU A 126 -1.58 -3.26 4.74
N VAL A 127 -2.37 -3.29 5.81
CA VAL A 127 -2.04 -2.57 7.06
C VAL A 127 -0.85 -3.21 7.76
N ALA A 128 -0.79 -4.55 7.73
CA ALA A 128 0.24 -5.32 8.42
C ALA A 128 1.66 -4.92 7.98
N GLY A 129 2.45 -4.39 8.91
CA GLY A 129 3.84 -3.94 8.69
C GLY A 129 3.99 -2.56 8.06
N CYS A 130 2.89 -1.90 7.65
CA CYS A 130 2.92 -0.56 7.06
C CYS A 130 3.48 0.47 8.04
N PHE A 131 2.86 0.62 9.20
CA PHE A 131 3.21 1.66 10.17
C PHE A 131 4.59 1.47 10.79
N ASP A 132 5.06 0.23 10.93
CA ASP A 132 6.44 -0.07 11.34
C ASP A 132 7.48 0.44 10.31
N LEU A 133 7.15 0.35 9.00
CA LEU A 133 7.99 0.93 7.95
C LEU A 133 7.92 2.46 7.98
N VAL A 134 6.72 3.03 8.14
CA VAL A 134 6.51 4.49 8.25
C VAL A 134 7.32 5.06 9.39
N ASP A 135 7.31 4.42 10.56
CA ASP A 135 8.11 4.84 11.71
C ASP A 135 9.61 4.72 11.46
N ALA A 136 10.06 3.68 10.76
CA ALA A 136 11.46 3.53 10.38
C ALA A 136 11.92 4.68 9.45
N ILE A 137 11.11 5.08 8.46
CA ILE A 137 11.42 6.22 7.59
C ILE A 137 11.48 7.52 8.42
N TYR A 138 10.48 7.75 9.26
CA TYR A 138 10.39 8.95 10.11
C TYR A 138 11.61 9.09 11.04
N GLN A 139 12.07 8.00 11.67
CA GLN A 139 13.24 7.97 12.54
C GLN A 139 14.57 8.24 11.81
N LEU A 140 14.60 8.03 10.49
CA LEU A 140 15.79 8.28 9.67
C LEU A 140 15.88 9.73 9.15
N ARG A 141 14.83 10.55 9.36
CA ARG A 141 14.89 11.98 9.05
C ARG A 141 16.12 12.62 9.71
N GLY A 142 16.75 13.54 9.02
CA GLY A 142 17.94 14.24 9.50
C GLY A 142 19.27 13.51 9.30
N LYS A 143 19.27 12.19 8.96
CA LYS A 143 20.50 11.50 8.57
C LYS A 143 20.92 11.84 7.15
N LYS A 144 19.98 11.76 6.22
CA LYS A 144 20.08 12.19 4.83
C LYS A 144 18.72 12.76 4.44
N PRO A 145 18.62 13.75 3.55
CA PRO A 145 17.34 14.21 3.02
C PRO A 145 16.56 13.03 2.41
N ILE A 146 15.29 12.85 2.79
CA ILE A 146 14.39 11.83 2.25
C ILE A 146 13.23 12.56 1.58
N TRP A 147 13.13 12.47 0.27
CA TRP A 147 12.01 13.04 -0.49
C TRP A 147 11.09 11.94 -1.01
N ALA A 148 9.79 12.13 -0.87
CA ALA A 148 8.79 11.33 -1.57
C ALA A 148 8.40 12.09 -2.86
N VAL A 149 8.77 11.52 -3.98
CA VAL A 149 8.43 12.04 -5.30
C VAL A 149 7.34 11.14 -5.87
N LEU A 150 6.13 11.68 -6.03
CA LEU A 150 5.02 10.92 -6.56
C LEU A 150 5.06 10.98 -8.08
N ASN A 151 5.15 9.80 -8.73
CA ASN A 151 5.06 9.73 -10.19
C ASN A 151 3.66 10.10 -10.67
N GLU A 152 2.63 9.63 -9.95
CA GLU A 152 1.25 10.05 -10.13
C GLU A 152 0.58 10.18 -8.77
N TYR A 153 0.45 9.10 -8.00
CA TYR A 153 -0.28 9.14 -6.73
C TYR A 153 0.38 8.31 -5.63
N ALA A 154 0.12 8.73 -4.40
CA ALA A 154 0.31 7.94 -3.20
C ALA A 154 -1.00 7.95 -2.42
N TYR A 155 -1.71 6.83 -2.39
CA TYR A 155 -2.95 6.69 -1.65
C TYR A 155 -2.80 5.67 -0.51
N SER A 156 -3.53 5.90 0.56
CA SER A 156 -3.68 4.99 1.68
C SER A 156 -2.31 4.54 2.25
N ALA A 157 -1.93 3.27 2.29
CA ALA A 157 -0.60 2.85 2.76
C ALA A 157 0.56 3.50 1.98
N GLY A 158 0.38 3.78 0.66
CA GLY A 158 1.34 4.54 -0.13
C GLY A 158 1.53 5.97 0.41
N TYR A 159 0.43 6.61 0.81
CA TYR A 159 0.48 7.92 1.44
C TYR A 159 1.04 7.88 2.87
N ALA A 160 0.73 6.83 3.64
CA ALA A 160 1.36 6.64 4.95
C ALA A 160 2.89 6.68 4.84
N ILE A 161 3.46 5.95 3.86
CA ILE A 161 4.89 5.94 3.57
C ILE A 161 5.38 7.33 3.14
N ALA A 162 4.71 7.96 2.16
CA ALA A 162 5.06 9.28 1.67
C ALA A 162 5.07 10.32 2.79
N SER A 163 4.08 10.26 3.71
CA SER A 163 3.94 11.20 4.83
C SER A 163 5.16 11.25 5.75
N ALA A 164 5.93 10.15 5.81
CA ALA A 164 7.12 10.03 6.65
C ALA A 164 8.38 10.66 6.03
N ALA A 165 8.37 11.07 4.75
CA ALA A 165 9.48 11.77 4.11
C ALA A 165 9.63 13.21 4.61
N ASP A 166 10.81 13.81 4.42
CA ASP A 166 11.06 15.22 4.77
C ASP A 166 10.31 16.18 3.84
N TYR A 167 10.06 15.78 2.59
CA TYR A 167 9.44 16.60 1.58
C TYR A 167 8.67 15.72 0.58
N ILE A 168 7.46 16.15 0.20
CA ILE A 168 6.57 15.42 -0.69
C ILE A 168 6.23 16.28 -1.89
N THR A 169 6.48 15.77 -3.10
CA THR A 169 6.04 16.40 -4.34
C THR A 169 4.96 15.56 -5.01
N VAL A 170 3.96 16.21 -5.56
CA VAL A 170 2.85 15.58 -6.28
C VAL A 170 2.69 16.24 -7.65
N PRO A 171 2.53 15.50 -8.76
CA PRO A 171 2.29 16.12 -10.06
C PRO A 171 0.89 16.73 -10.13
N ARG A 172 0.63 17.58 -11.14
CA ARG A 172 -0.63 18.33 -11.29
C ARG A 172 -1.88 17.44 -11.38
N THR A 173 -1.74 16.27 -11.97
CA THR A 173 -2.80 15.27 -12.14
C THR A 173 -2.76 14.20 -11.06
N GLY A 174 -1.66 14.14 -10.32
CA GLY A 174 -1.45 13.17 -9.27
C GLY A 174 -2.18 13.49 -7.98
N GLY A 175 -2.20 12.52 -7.06
CA GLY A 175 -2.98 12.65 -5.85
C GLY A 175 -2.37 12.07 -4.59
N VAL A 176 -2.89 12.55 -3.46
CA VAL A 176 -2.54 12.14 -2.08
C VAL A 176 -3.80 11.87 -1.27
N GLY A 177 -3.68 11.21 -0.14
CA GLY A 177 -4.80 11.01 0.78
C GLY A 177 -5.25 9.55 0.86
N SER A 178 -6.58 9.31 0.87
CA SER A 178 -7.15 7.99 1.19
C SER A 178 -6.67 7.48 2.57
N ILE A 179 -6.69 8.39 3.57
CA ILE A 179 -6.21 8.12 4.94
C ILE A 179 -7.31 7.38 5.69
N GLY A 180 -7.37 6.07 5.50
CA GLY A 180 -8.40 5.21 6.07
C GLY A 180 -8.05 3.74 5.92
N VAL A 181 -8.84 2.90 6.60
CA VAL A 181 -8.67 1.44 6.63
C VAL A 181 -10.00 0.78 6.33
N ILE A 182 -9.99 -0.23 5.50
CA ILE A 182 -11.17 -1.06 5.20
C ILE A 182 -10.88 -2.52 5.47
N THR A 183 -11.92 -3.29 5.71
CA THR A 183 -11.91 -4.75 5.58
C THR A 183 -13.17 -5.19 4.85
N MET A 184 -13.12 -6.34 4.21
CA MET A 184 -14.25 -6.89 3.47
C MET A 184 -14.61 -8.25 4.03
N HIS A 185 -15.88 -8.44 4.30
CA HIS A 185 -16.47 -9.74 4.61
C HIS A 185 -17.36 -10.16 3.45
N MET A 186 -17.26 -11.41 3.04
CA MET A 186 -18.12 -12.00 2.02
C MET A 186 -18.94 -13.12 2.65
N ASP A 187 -20.26 -12.94 2.70
CA ASP A 187 -21.18 -13.98 3.16
C ASP A 187 -21.51 -14.94 2.01
N MET A 188 -21.10 -16.18 2.14
CA MET A 188 -21.35 -17.27 1.19
C MET A 188 -22.37 -18.28 1.71
N SER A 189 -22.99 -18.04 2.88
CA SER A 189 -23.89 -19.00 3.54
C SER A 189 -25.04 -19.48 2.65
N LYS A 190 -25.69 -18.54 1.95
CA LYS A 190 -26.78 -18.87 1.01
C LYS A 190 -26.33 -19.63 -0.22
N ALA A 191 -25.14 -19.33 -0.74
CA ALA A 191 -24.59 -20.07 -1.88
C ALA A 191 -24.29 -21.52 -1.51
N ILE A 192 -23.72 -21.74 -0.33
CA ILE A 192 -23.45 -23.07 0.23
C ILE A 192 -24.73 -23.86 0.46
N GLU A 193 -25.77 -23.22 1.00
CA GLU A 193 -27.08 -23.84 1.22
C GLU A 193 -27.74 -24.25 -0.12
N ASN A 194 -27.66 -23.41 -1.15
CA ASN A 194 -28.20 -23.69 -2.48
C ASN A 194 -27.53 -24.91 -3.15
N GLU A 195 -26.25 -25.15 -2.84
CA GLU A 195 -25.51 -26.34 -3.28
C GLU A 195 -25.85 -27.60 -2.44
N GLY A 196 -26.80 -27.50 -1.53
CA GLY A 196 -27.23 -28.61 -0.66
C GLY A 196 -26.21 -28.97 0.44
N LEU A 197 -25.28 -28.07 0.74
CA LEU A 197 -24.29 -28.25 1.78
C LEU A 197 -24.69 -27.54 3.06
N LYS A 198 -24.36 -28.14 4.22
CA LYS A 198 -24.54 -27.53 5.53
C LYS A 198 -23.20 -27.53 6.27
N VAL A 199 -22.69 -26.34 6.55
CA VAL A 199 -21.48 -26.18 7.34
C VAL A 199 -21.85 -26.10 8.83
N THR A 200 -21.11 -26.83 9.66
CA THR A 200 -21.23 -26.77 11.12
C THR A 200 -19.86 -26.55 11.72
N PHE A 201 -19.67 -25.41 12.38
CA PHE A 201 -18.46 -25.14 13.14
C PHE A 201 -18.50 -25.78 14.51
N ILE A 202 -17.44 -26.50 14.88
CA ILE A 202 -17.19 -27.02 16.23
C ILE A 202 -15.96 -26.32 16.74
N ASN A 203 -16.14 -25.33 17.63
CA ASN A 203 -15.07 -24.44 18.04
C ASN A 203 -14.98 -24.26 19.55
N TYR A 204 -13.75 -24.07 20.02
CA TYR A 204 -13.50 -23.58 21.37
C TYR A 204 -13.29 -22.06 21.32
N GLY A 205 -14.14 -21.32 22.05
CA GLY A 205 -14.19 -19.86 22.08
C GLY A 205 -15.23 -19.27 21.11
N LYS A 206 -16.17 -18.51 21.67
CA LYS A 206 -17.34 -17.97 20.96
C LYS A 206 -17.01 -17.08 19.74
N ARG A 207 -15.81 -16.46 19.73
CA ARG A 207 -15.39 -15.52 18.68
C ARG A 207 -14.54 -16.17 17.59
N LYS A 208 -14.32 -17.48 17.68
CA LYS A 208 -13.41 -18.17 16.74
C LYS A 208 -13.96 -18.22 15.32
N THR A 209 -15.26 -18.05 15.16
CA THR A 209 -15.98 -18.04 13.88
C THR A 209 -16.42 -16.63 13.45
N ASP A 210 -16.02 -15.58 14.17
CA ASP A 210 -16.30 -14.21 13.75
C ASP A 210 -15.69 -13.98 12.35
N GLY A 211 -16.52 -13.55 11.38
CA GLY A 211 -16.09 -13.31 10.00
C GLY A 211 -15.90 -14.59 9.16
N ALA A 212 -16.35 -15.76 9.61
CA ALA A 212 -16.40 -16.94 8.76
C ALA A 212 -17.36 -16.71 7.60
N SER A 213 -16.87 -16.92 6.35
CA SER A 213 -17.66 -16.68 5.13
C SER A 213 -18.83 -17.63 4.94
N GLU A 214 -18.80 -18.78 5.63
CA GLU A 214 -19.83 -19.82 5.62
C GLU A 214 -21.02 -19.48 6.52
N LEU A 215 -20.94 -18.40 7.28
CA LEU A 215 -21.98 -17.93 8.19
C LEU A 215 -22.39 -16.49 7.88
N GLU A 216 -23.64 -16.17 8.12
CA GLU A 216 -24.09 -14.77 8.17
C GLU A 216 -23.29 -14.00 9.24
N LEU A 217 -22.86 -12.79 8.91
CA LEU A 217 -22.08 -11.96 9.83
C LEU A 217 -22.97 -11.47 10.98
N ALA A 218 -22.78 -12.02 12.16
CA ALA A 218 -23.52 -11.62 13.35
C ALA A 218 -23.25 -10.16 13.73
N PRO A 219 -24.26 -9.39 14.20
CA PRO A 219 -24.11 -7.98 14.58
C PRO A 219 -22.99 -7.73 15.59
N GLU A 220 -22.80 -8.62 16.55
CA GLU A 220 -21.73 -8.51 17.55
C GLU A 220 -20.33 -8.75 16.94
N ALA A 221 -20.23 -9.63 15.93
CA ALA A 221 -19.00 -9.85 15.19
C ALA A 221 -18.67 -8.60 14.35
N LEU A 222 -19.67 -8.06 13.65
CA LEU A 222 -19.54 -6.80 12.89
C LEU A 222 -19.05 -5.65 13.79
N ALA A 223 -19.66 -5.49 14.97
CA ALA A 223 -19.27 -4.43 15.91
C ALA A 223 -17.81 -4.56 16.38
N ARG A 224 -17.33 -5.79 16.62
CA ARG A 224 -15.92 -6.02 16.98
C ARG A 224 -14.97 -5.71 15.84
N ILE A 225 -15.27 -6.20 14.65
CA ILE A 225 -14.45 -5.93 13.44
C ILE A 225 -14.40 -4.42 13.18
N GLN A 226 -15.54 -3.72 13.29
CA GLN A 226 -15.58 -2.26 13.14
C GLN A 226 -14.72 -1.55 14.20
N SER A 227 -14.73 -2.04 15.44
CA SER A 227 -13.88 -1.49 16.49
C SER A 227 -12.39 -1.61 16.16
N ASP A 228 -11.97 -2.75 15.63
CA ASP A 228 -10.58 -2.98 15.23
C ASP A 228 -10.19 -2.07 14.06
N ILE A 229 -11.06 -1.91 13.06
CA ILE A 229 -10.87 -1.00 11.93
C ILE A 229 -10.77 0.46 12.41
N ASN A 230 -11.61 0.87 13.35
CA ASN A 230 -11.55 2.23 13.92
C ASN A 230 -10.21 2.47 14.63
N GLN A 231 -9.69 1.50 15.40
CA GLN A 231 -8.38 1.62 16.05
C GLN A 231 -7.25 1.78 15.02
N MET A 232 -7.28 1.03 13.93
CA MET A 232 -6.28 1.15 12.85
C MET A 232 -6.43 2.47 12.08
N GLY A 233 -7.67 2.96 11.90
CA GLY A 233 -7.96 4.27 11.31
C GLY A 233 -7.39 5.41 12.15
N GLU A 234 -7.61 5.40 13.46
CA GLU A 234 -7.04 6.38 14.39
C GLU A 234 -5.49 6.32 14.42
N LEU A 235 -4.90 5.12 14.37
CA LEU A 235 -3.45 4.97 14.23
C LEU A 235 -2.96 5.66 12.95
N PHE A 236 -3.65 5.50 11.83
CA PHE A 236 -3.28 6.12 10.56
C PHE A 236 -3.37 7.65 10.65
N VAL A 237 -4.50 8.17 11.12
CA VAL A 237 -4.72 9.62 11.31
C VAL A 237 -3.61 10.23 12.16
N ASN A 238 -3.34 9.65 13.33
CA ASN A 238 -2.32 10.15 14.26
C ASN A 238 -0.91 10.06 13.67
N THR A 239 -0.61 9.02 12.90
CA THR A 239 0.68 8.86 12.20
C THR A 239 0.88 9.97 11.17
N VAL A 240 -0.12 10.26 10.34
CA VAL A 240 -0.05 11.34 9.35
C VAL A 240 0.03 12.70 10.03
N ALA A 241 -0.79 12.95 11.05
CA ALA A 241 -0.78 14.19 11.82
C ALA A 241 0.62 14.48 12.39
N ARG A 242 1.25 13.49 13.02
CA ARG A 242 2.64 13.57 13.50
C ARG A 242 3.62 13.85 12.37
N ASN A 243 3.56 13.07 11.31
CA ASN A 243 4.53 13.10 10.22
C ASN A 243 4.51 14.42 9.45
N ARG A 244 3.31 14.97 9.24
CA ARG A 244 3.07 16.21 8.50
C ARG A 244 2.98 17.44 9.37
N ASN A 245 3.03 17.28 10.71
CA ASN A 245 2.84 18.34 11.67
C ASN A 245 1.53 19.14 11.44
N ILE A 246 0.43 18.44 11.27
CA ILE A 246 -0.93 18.99 11.10
C ILE A 246 -1.85 18.42 12.18
N ASP A 247 -2.95 19.13 12.44
CA ASP A 247 -3.94 18.69 13.42
C ASP A 247 -4.57 17.34 13.03
N ALA A 248 -4.67 16.42 13.99
CA ALA A 248 -5.28 15.11 13.79
C ALA A 248 -6.76 15.23 13.37
N GLU A 249 -7.51 16.20 13.94
CA GLU A 249 -8.91 16.45 13.55
C GLU A 249 -9.00 16.94 12.10
N LYS A 250 -8.02 17.73 11.62
CA LYS A 250 -7.94 18.12 10.22
C LYS A 250 -7.70 16.91 9.31
N VAL A 251 -6.82 15.97 9.71
CA VAL A 251 -6.62 14.73 8.97
C VAL A 251 -7.88 13.88 8.99
N LYS A 252 -8.52 13.72 10.13
CA LYS A 252 -9.74 12.94 10.31
C LYS A 252 -10.91 13.50 9.49
N SER A 253 -11.04 14.83 9.41
CA SER A 253 -12.08 15.50 8.63
C SER A 253 -11.96 15.29 7.12
N THR A 254 -10.87 14.70 6.63
CA THR A 254 -10.74 14.31 5.22
C THR A 254 -11.63 13.11 4.86
N GLU A 255 -12.15 12.37 5.85
CA GLU A 255 -13.02 11.19 5.67
C GLU A 255 -12.46 10.22 4.61
N ALA A 256 -11.14 10.02 4.64
CA ALA A 256 -10.39 9.19 3.69
C ALA A 256 -10.55 9.61 2.22
N ALA A 257 -10.87 10.86 1.93
CA ALA A 257 -10.91 11.38 0.57
C ALA A 257 -9.50 11.48 -0.05
N THR A 258 -9.46 11.60 -1.38
CA THR A 258 -8.24 11.84 -2.17
C THR A 258 -8.21 13.27 -2.68
N TYR A 259 -7.01 13.84 -2.81
CA TYR A 259 -6.82 15.24 -3.18
C TYR A 259 -5.76 15.33 -4.28
N LEU A 260 -6.11 15.95 -5.40
CA LEU A 260 -5.23 16.09 -6.55
C LEU A 260 -4.38 17.36 -6.45
N GLY A 261 -3.12 17.24 -6.86
CA GLY A 261 -2.20 18.33 -7.07
C GLY A 261 -2.24 19.39 -5.97
N GLN A 262 -2.64 20.62 -6.34
CA GLN A 262 -2.65 21.76 -5.43
C GLN A 262 -3.57 21.57 -4.20
N ASN A 263 -4.70 20.87 -4.35
CA ASN A 263 -5.60 20.60 -3.21
C ASN A 263 -4.89 19.78 -2.10
N GLY A 264 -4.01 18.86 -2.49
CA GLY A 264 -3.19 18.12 -1.52
C GLY A 264 -2.18 19.01 -0.80
N VAL A 265 -1.59 19.97 -1.51
CA VAL A 265 -0.66 20.97 -0.93
C VAL A 265 -1.39 21.91 0.03
N ASP A 266 -2.54 22.44 -0.35
CA ASP A 266 -3.34 23.38 0.46
C ASP A 266 -3.82 22.75 1.79
N LEU A 267 -4.02 21.45 1.80
CA LEU A 267 -4.33 20.69 3.02
C LEU A 267 -3.10 20.36 3.88
N GLY A 268 -1.88 20.57 3.35
CA GLY A 268 -0.63 20.18 4.01
C GLY A 268 -0.25 18.71 3.83
N LEU A 269 -0.97 17.98 2.96
CA LEU A 269 -0.68 16.58 2.67
C LEU A 269 0.49 16.41 1.70
N ALA A 270 0.84 17.44 0.93
CA ALA A 270 2.06 17.52 0.12
C ALA A 270 2.73 18.89 0.32
N ASP A 271 3.95 19.04 -0.15
CA ASP A 271 4.73 20.28 0.03
C ASP A 271 4.75 21.12 -1.24
N ALA A 272 4.73 20.49 -2.43
CA ALA A 272 4.71 21.20 -3.70
C ALA A 272 4.05 20.40 -4.81
N VAL A 273 3.43 21.13 -5.74
CA VAL A 273 3.05 20.57 -7.04
C VAL A 273 4.25 20.63 -7.97
N MET A 274 4.80 19.46 -8.33
CA MET A 274 6.02 19.36 -9.11
C MET A 274 6.04 18.08 -9.93
N ALA A 275 6.47 18.16 -11.20
CA ALA A 275 6.70 16.97 -12.01
C ALA A 275 7.89 16.17 -11.45
N PRO A 276 7.93 14.84 -11.60
CA PRO A 276 9.00 13.99 -11.04
C PRO A 276 10.41 14.42 -11.45
N ASP A 277 10.63 14.75 -12.71
CA ASP A 277 11.93 15.21 -13.21
C ASP A 277 12.37 16.53 -12.55
N ALA A 278 11.44 17.46 -12.36
CA ALA A 278 11.73 18.72 -11.68
C ALA A 278 12.01 18.50 -10.19
N ALA A 279 11.32 17.57 -9.54
CA ALA A 279 11.56 17.19 -8.16
C ALA A 279 12.93 16.55 -7.98
N PHE A 280 13.32 15.65 -8.89
CA PHE A 280 14.67 15.07 -8.91
C PHE A 280 15.75 16.15 -9.08
N ALA A 281 15.57 17.07 -10.04
CA ALA A 281 16.50 18.18 -10.27
C ALA A 281 16.62 19.08 -9.03
N ALA A 282 15.52 19.42 -8.38
CA ALA A 282 15.50 20.22 -7.16
C ALA A 282 16.23 19.54 -6.00
N LEU A 283 16.01 18.23 -5.81
CA LEU A 283 16.74 17.44 -4.81
C LEU A 283 18.24 17.37 -5.13
N TYR A 284 18.59 17.20 -6.40
CA TYR A 284 19.99 17.17 -6.83
C TYR A 284 20.70 18.49 -6.55
N GLU A 285 20.09 19.63 -6.85
CA GLU A 285 20.66 20.95 -6.52
C GLU A 285 20.85 21.14 -5.01
N LYS A 286 19.98 20.59 -4.20
CA LYS A 286 20.06 20.69 -2.72
C LYS A 286 21.25 19.93 -2.12
N ILE A 287 21.79 18.93 -2.80
CA ILE A 287 22.87 18.05 -2.30
C ILE A 287 24.25 18.27 -2.97
N LYS A 288 24.32 19.17 -3.96
CA LYS A 288 25.59 19.62 -4.53
C LYS A 288 26.43 20.29 -3.47
#